data_e010e6a7ba27a47f5cb4438b66150cb8
#
_entry.id   e010e6a7ba27a47f5cb4438b66150cb8
#
_cell.length_a   1.000
_cell.length_b   1.000
_cell.length_c   1.000
_cell.angle_alpha   90.00
_cell.angle_beta   90.00
_cell.angle_gamma   90.00
#
_symmetry.space_group_name_H-M   'P 1'
#
loop_
_entity.id
_entity.type
_entity.pdbx_description
1 polymer ?
#
loop_
_entity_poly.entity_id
_entity_poly.type
_entity_poly.pdbx_seq_one_letter_code
_entity_poly.pdbx_strand_id
1 'polypeptide(L)'
;GVSDKTVLTYNRHFHSLGYHLDMTMTFDELTKEALDSMLVSLRKSGVSSNTISSYARVFRTFLKWCRAEGYTDLSLPNIQDKETVKGSYTDEELIALLRKPAKDCDFCEYRNWVIVNFLINSGCRAGTIRNIQNRDVSLSDKRVIYRHTKTGKLQSVPLCSQMAKILSEYMSIRGGAPEDYLFCTVYGEMMSENALSCAIKKYN
;
A
#
# COMPACT_ATOMS: atom_id res chain seq x y z
N GLY A 1 1.03 -0.25 -20.89
CA GLY A 1 1.76 -1.37 -20.25
C GLY A 1 1.49 -1.44 -18.76
N VAL A 2 1.82 -2.55 -18.12
CA VAL A 2 1.76 -2.71 -16.66
C VAL A 2 3.02 -2.15 -16.02
N SER A 3 2.91 -1.68 -14.75
CA SER A 3 4.07 -1.16 -14.02
C SER A 3 5.03 -2.29 -13.60
N ASP A 4 6.32 -1.97 -13.41
CA ASP A 4 7.33 -2.94 -12.92
C ASP A 4 6.90 -3.58 -11.58
N LYS A 5 6.25 -2.81 -10.70
CA LYS A 5 5.70 -3.32 -9.44
C LYS A 5 4.62 -4.38 -9.68
N THR A 6 3.82 -4.24 -10.74
CA THR A 6 2.81 -5.25 -11.13
C THR A 6 3.49 -6.52 -11.63
N VAL A 7 4.50 -6.39 -12.49
CA VAL A 7 5.30 -7.53 -13.00
C VAL A 7 5.95 -8.28 -11.84
N LEU A 8 6.59 -7.57 -10.92
CA LEU A 8 7.19 -8.17 -9.73
C LEU A 8 6.16 -8.90 -8.84
N THR A 9 4.96 -8.33 -8.71
CA THR A 9 3.87 -8.97 -7.97
C THR A 9 3.41 -10.25 -8.65
N TYR A 10 3.27 -10.25 -9.97
CA TYR A 10 2.92 -11.45 -10.73
C TYR A 10 3.97 -12.54 -10.56
N ASN A 11 5.26 -12.21 -10.71
CA ASN A 11 6.35 -13.16 -10.53
C ASN A 11 6.34 -13.79 -9.14
N ARG A 12 6.13 -12.99 -8.09
CA ARG A 12 6.02 -13.51 -6.71
C ARG A 12 4.82 -14.45 -6.53
N HIS A 13 3.68 -14.10 -7.12
CA HIS A 13 2.49 -14.94 -7.04
C HIS A 13 2.68 -16.25 -7.81
N PHE A 14 3.28 -16.22 -9.01
CA PHE A 14 3.59 -17.43 -9.77
C PHE A 14 4.60 -18.32 -9.04
N HIS A 15 5.63 -17.73 -8.43
CA HIS A 15 6.56 -18.49 -7.60
C HIS A 15 5.85 -19.18 -6.43
N SER A 16 4.95 -18.48 -5.73
CA SER A 16 4.16 -19.07 -4.65
C SER A 16 3.21 -20.16 -5.14
N LEU A 17 2.60 -19.99 -6.31
CA LEU A 17 1.73 -21.00 -6.93
C LEU A 17 2.51 -22.27 -7.33
N GLY A 18 3.79 -22.16 -7.69
CA GLY A 18 4.67 -23.27 -8.03
C GLY A 18 4.88 -24.30 -6.91
N TYR A 19 4.58 -23.94 -5.64
CA TYR A 19 4.52 -24.90 -4.54
C TYR A 19 3.23 -25.74 -4.51
N HIS A 20 2.23 -25.40 -5.31
CA HIS A 20 0.90 -26.00 -5.31
C HIS A 20 0.45 -26.54 -6.66
N LEU A 21 1.16 -26.19 -7.72
CA LEU A 21 0.95 -26.64 -9.09
C LEU A 21 2.31 -26.83 -9.76
N ASP A 22 2.49 -27.95 -10.45
CA ASP A 22 3.70 -28.16 -11.26
C ASP A 22 3.69 -27.17 -12.44
N MET A 23 4.63 -26.22 -12.42
CA MET A 23 4.76 -25.19 -13.44
C MET A 23 5.53 -25.67 -14.69
N THR A 24 5.99 -26.92 -14.70
CA THR A 24 6.69 -27.53 -15.84
C THR A 24 5.76 -28.34 -16.74
N MET A 25 4.50 -28.58 -16.30
CA MET A 25 3.51 -29.30 -17.08
C MET A 25 3.15 -28.57 -18.39
N THR A 26 2.84 -29.34 -19.41
CA THR A 26 2.34 -28.82 -20.69
C THR A 26 0.87 -28.36 -20.55
N PHE A 27 0.37 -27.61 -21.54
CA PHE A 27 -1.04 -27.20 -21.53
C PHE A 27 -2.01 -28.39 -21.65
N ASP A 28 -1.61 -29.47 -22.30
CA ASP A 28 -2.43 -30.71 -22.41
C ASP A 28 -2.53 -31.45 -21.07
N GLU A 29 -1.51 -31.33 -20.22
CA GLU A 29 -1.50 -31.91 -18.87
C GLU A 29 -2.24 -31.03 -17.85
N LEU A 30 -2.41 -29.76 -18.16
CA LEU A 30 -3.14 -28.82 -17.29
C LEU A 30 -4.64 -29.11 -17.38
N THR A 31 -5.17 -29.82 -16.39
CA THR A 31 -6.59 -30.21 -16.33
C THR A 31 -7.35 -29.36 -15.29
N LYS A 32 -8.67 -29.46 -15.34
CA LYS A 32 -9.52 -28.84 -14.31
C LYS A 32 -9.23 -29.44 -12.92
N GLU A 33 -8.99 -30.73 -12.85
CA GLU A 33 -8.66 -31.46 -11.63
C GLU A 33 -7.34 -30.98 -11.04
N ALA A 34 -6.33 -30.66 -11.87
CA ALA A 34 -5.06 -30.05 -11.43
C ALA A 34 -5.30 -28.68 -10.82
N LEU A 35 -6.15 -27.83 -11.42
CA LEU A 35 -6.53 -26.52 -10.90
C LEU A 35 -7.29 -26.62 -9.57
N ASP A 36 -8.24 -27.53 -9.46
CA ASP A 36 -9.00 -27.77 -8.24
C ASP A 36 -8.08 -28.28 -7.11
N SER A 37 -7.15 -29.18 -7.42
CA SER A 37 -6.14 -29.69 -6.49
C SER A 37 -5.20 -28.58 -6.00
N MET A 38 -4.77 -27.69 -6.87
CA MET A 38 -4.01 -26.48 -6.52
C MET A 38 -4.77 -25.61 -5.52
N LEU A 39 -6.06 -25.34 -5.76
CA LEU A 39 -6.88 -24.54 -4.84
C LEU A 39 -7.07 -25.22 -3.48
N VAL A 40 -7.24 -26.54 -3.45
CA VAL A 40 -7.32 -27.32 -2.21
C VAL A 40 -6.00 -27.26 -1.46
N SER A 41 -4.88 -27.43 -2.15
CA SER A 41 -3.52 -27.32 -1.57
C SER A 41 -3.28 -25.94 -0.96
N LEU A 42 -3.64 -24.86 -1.67
CA LEU A 42 -3.57 -23.50 -1.17
C LEU A 42 -4.40 -23.29 0.12
N ARG A 43 -5.60 -23.84 0.17
CA ARG A 43 -6.44 -23.76 1.39
C ARG A 43 -5.82 -24.50 2.57
N LYS A 44 -5.18 -25.64 2.33
CA LYS A 44 -4.51 -26.45 3.36
C LYS A 44 -3.19 -25.83 3.85
N SER A 45 -2.56 -24.95 3.07
CA SER A 45 -1.28 -24.32 3.44
C SER A 45 -1.39 -23.25 4.55
N GLY A 46 -2.60 -22.92 4.99
CA GLY A 46 -2.83 -21.95 6.07
C GLY A 46 -2.74 -20.47 5.65
N VAL A 47 -2.56 -20.17 4.35
CA VAL A 47 -2.60 -18.78 3.87
C VAL A 47 -4.02 -18.21 3.94
N SER A 48 -4.14 -16.90 4.12
CA SER A 48 -5.43 -16.24 4.25
C SER A 48 -6.29 -16.37 2.98
N SER A 49 -7.62 -16.36 3.11
CA SER A 49 -8.55 -16.39 1.97
C SER A 49 -8.27 -15.26 0.97
N ASN A 50 -7.89 -14.06 1.45
CA ASN A 50 -7.55 -12.92 0.61
C ASN A 50 -6.25 -13.16 -0.18
N THR A 51 -5.29 -13.88 0.41
CA THR A 51 -4.06 -14.29 -0.29
C THR A 51 -4.38 -15.27 -1.40
N ILE A 52 -5.22 -16.29 -1.12
CA ILE A 52 -5.68 -17.27 -2.12
C ILE A 52 -6.41 -16.57 -3.26
N SER A 53 -7.31 -15.64 -2.96
CA SER A 53 -8.03 -14.85 -3.98
C SER A 53 -7.06 -14.04 -4.84
N SER A 54 -6.02 -13.44 -4.23
CA SER A 54 -5.00 -12.69 -4.97
C SER A 54 -4.19 -13.59 -5.92
N TYR A 55 -3.78 -14.78 -5.48
CA TYR A 55 -3.10 -15.76 -6.34
C TYR A 55 -4.00 -16.23 -7.47
N ALA A 56 -5.24 -16.59 -7.17
CA ALA A 56 -6.21 -17.03 -8.16
C ALA A 56 -6.52 -15.92 -9.21
N ARG A 57 -6.54 -14.67 -8.80
CA ARG A 57 -6.74 -13.52 -9.71
C ARG A 57 -5.60 -13.40 -10.73
N VAL A 58 -4.35 -13.52 -10.28
CA VAL A 58 -3.18 -13.49 -11.17
C VAL A 58 -3.20 -14.67 -12.12
N PHE A 59 -3.44 -15.89 -11.60
CA PHE A 59 -3.49 -17.10 -12.43
C PHE A 59 -4.64 -17.08 -13.42
N ARG A 60 -5.80 -16.56 -13.03
CA ARG A 60 -6.94 -16.34 -13.95
C ARG A 60 -6.60 -15.39 -15.09
N THR A 61 -5.82 -14.33 -14.82
CA THR A 61 -5.34 -13.41 -15.86
C THR A 61 -4.44 -14.13 -16.85
N PHE A 62 -3.59 -15.02 -16.38
CA PHE A 62 -2.76 -15.88 -17.23
C PHE A 62 -3.61 -16.84 -18.05
N LEU A 63 -4.54 -17.58 -17.45
CA LEU A 63 -5.42 -18.49 -18.18
C LEU A 63 -6.29 -17.75 -19.23
N LYS A 64 -6.70 -16.50 -18.92
CA LYS A 64 -7.42 -15.68 -19.92
C LYS A 64 -6.55 -15.39 -21.14
N TRP A 65 -5.28 -15.10 -20.94
CA TRP A 65 -4.34 -14.94 -22.04
C TRP A 65 -4.13 -16.24 -22.79
N CYS A 66 -3.89 -17.36 -22.10
CA CYS A 66 -3.72 -18.68 -22.73
C CYS A 66 -4.93 -19.07 -23.61
N ARG A 67 -6.15 -18.77 -23.16
CA ARG A 67 -7.35 -19.00 -23.98
C ARG A 67 -7.39 -18.12 -25.24
N ALA A 68 -6.97 -16.87 -25.12
CA ALA A 68 -6.94 -15.95 -26.27
C ALA A 68 -5.93 -16.42 -27.33
N GLU A 69 -4.83 -17.06 -26.91
CA GLU A 69 -3.81 -17.65 -27.79
C GLU A 69 -4.15 -19.08 -28.24
N GLY A 70 -5.28 -19.65 -27.76
CA GLY A 70 -5.70 -21.00 -28.15
C GLY A 70 -4.97 -22.15 -27.48
N TYR A 71 -4.24 -21.91 -26.38
CA TYR A 71 -3.49 -22.95 -25.67
C TYR A 71 -4.37 -23.83 -24.78
N THR A 72 -5.50 -23.33 -24.28
CA THR A 72 -6.40 -24.05 -23.38
C THR A 72 -7.77 -23.37 -23.32
N ASP A 73 -8.83 -24.12 -22.98
CA ASP A 73 -10.16 -23.57 -22.69
C ASP A 73 -10.43 -23.46 -21.18
N LEU A 74 -9.46 -23.79 -20.34
CA LEU A 74 -9.60 -23.79 -18.90
C LEU A 74 -9.83 -22.39 -18.33
N SER A 75 -10.61 -22.33 -17.26
CA SER A 75 -10.84 -21.12 -16.49
C SER A 75 -10.86 -21.42 -14.99
N LEU A 76 -10.45 -20.44 -14.19
CA LEU A 76 -10.53 -20.52 -12.74
C LEU A 76 -11.74 -19.72 -12.24
N PRO A 77 -12.55 -20.28 -11.33
CA PRO A 77 -13.70 -19.58 -10.75
C PRO A 77 -13.27 -18.34 -9.99
N ASN A 78 -14.21 -17.39 -9.84
CA ASN A 78 -13.96 -16.21 -9.00
C ASN A 78 -14.01 -16.65 -7.52
N ILE A 79 -12.88 -16.51 -6.84
CA ILE A 79 -12.80 -16.74 -5.39
C ILE A 79 -13.07 -15.41 -4.71
N GLN A 80 -14.19 -15.33 -4.00
CA GLN A 80 -14.55 -14.13 -3.25
C GLN A 80 -13.64 -13.97 -2.04
N ASP A 81 -13.19 -12.72 -1.83
CA ASP A 81 -12.51 -12.34 -0.59
C ASP A 81 -13.51 -12.43 0.57
N LYS A 82 -13.09 -13.00 1.69
CA LYS A 82 -13.88 -12.86 2.92
C LYS A 82 -13.70 -11.44 3.43
N GLU A 83 -14.79 -10.70 3.49
CA GLU A 83 -14.80 -9.41 4.19
C GLU A 83 -14.51 -9.67 5.67
N THR A 84 -13.37 -9.24 6.12
CA THR A 84 -13.07 -9.11 7.55
C THR A 84 -13.40 -7.68 7.95
N VAL A 85 -14.41 -7.52 8.77
CA VAL A 85 -14.69 -6.23 9.42
C VAL A 85 -13.50 -5.93 10.33
N LYS A 86 -12.69 -4.96 9.92
CA LYS A 86 -11.65 -4.42 10.80
C LYS A 86 -12.35 -3.50 11.79
N GLY A 87 -12.05 -3.67 13.09
CA GLY A 87 -12.49 -2.73 14.10
C GLY A 87 -12.06 -1.31 13.76
N SER A 88 -12.90 -0.34 14.01
CA SER A 88 -12.54 1.07 13.98
C SER A 88 -11.99 1.48 15.34
N TYR A 89 -11.07 2.44 15.35
CA TYR A 89 -10.61 3.05 16.59
C TYR A 89 -11.76 3.78 17.30
N THR A 90 -11.80 3.72 18.63
CA THR A 90 -12.66 4.57 19.43
C THR A 90 -12.14 6.01 19.45
N ASP A 91 -12.96 6.96 19.91
CA ASP A 91 -12.54 8.35 20.04
C ASP A 91 -11.40 8.51 21.05
N GLU A 92 -11.42 7.73 22.14
CA GLU A 92 -10.36 7.72 23.16
C GLU A 92 -9.03 7.18 22.59
N GLU A 93 -9.09 6.13 21.79
CA GLU A 93 -7.91 5.57 21.10
C GLU A 93 -7.35 6.58 20.10
N LEU A 94 -8.22 7.28 19.35
CA LEU A 94 -7.79 8.34 18.43
C LEU A 94 -7.15 9.52 19.16
N ILE A 95 -7.71 9.96 20.27
CA ILE A 95 -7.14 11.03 21.11
C ILE A 95 -5.75 10.63 21.61
N ALA A 96 -5.61 9.38 22.09
CA ALA A 96 -4.31 8.85 22.54
C ALA A 96 -3.30 8.79 21.40
N LEU A 97 -3.71 8.29 20.23
CA LEU A 97 -2.89 8.17 19.03
C LEU A 97 -2.39 9.54 18.52
N LEU A 98 -3.22 10.58 18.63
CA LEU A 98 -2.92 11.94 18.15
C LEU A 98 -2.22 12.81 19.20
N ARG A 99 -1.90 12.28 20.37
CA ARG A 99 -1.21 13.01 21.42
C ARG A 99 0.14 13.50 20.93
N LYS A 100 0.38 14.82 21.09
CA LYS A 100 1.66 15.43 20.68
C LYS A 100 2.80 14.83 21.55
N PRO A 101 3.92 14.42 20.95
CA PRO A 101 5.07 13.93 21.70
C PRO A 101 5.68 15.03 22.57
N ALA A 102 6.57 14.63 23.49
CA ALA A 102 7.28 15.54 24.38
C ALA A 102 8.12 16.55 23.58
N LYS A 103 8.42 17.72 24.17
CA LYS A 103 9.19 18.79 23.49
C LYS A 103 10.62 18.39 23.14
N ASP A 104 11.18 17.46 23.88
CA ASP A 104 12.54 16.91 23.76
C ASP A 104 12.58 15.61 22.93
N CYS A 105 11.47 15.22 22.28
CA CYS A 105 11.45 14.08 21.39
C CYS A 105 12.39 14.25 20.20
N ASP A 106 12.89 13.14 19.66
CA ASP A 106 13.74 13.18 18.47
C ASP A 106 12.92 13.53 17.19
N PHE A 107 13.65 13.92 16.14
CA PHE A 107 13.04 14.27 14.85
C PHE A 107 12.18 13.13 14.27
N CYS A 108 12.61 11.88 14.42
CA CYS A 108 11.86 10.74 13.87
C CYS A 108 10.53 10.54 14.60
N GLU A 109 10.52 10.71 15.92
CA GLU A 109 9.31 10.61 16.72
C GLU A 109 8.33 11.72 16.34
N TYR A 110 8.81 12.97 16.29
CA TYR A 110 7.98 14.10 15.88
C TYR A 110 7.44 13.96 14.46
N ARG A 111 8.31 13.59 13.49
CA ARG A 111 7.90 13.31 12.11
C ARG A 111 6.84 12.20 12.05
N ASN A 112 7.02 11.11 12.77
CA ASN A 112 6.09 9.97 12.76
C ASN A 112 4.71 10.38 13.31
N TRP A 113 4.68 11.20 14.36
CA TRP A 113 3.45 11.80 14.88
C TRP A 113 2.76 12.69 13.82
N VAL A 114 3.51 13.53 13.11
CA VAL A 114 2.96 14.35 12.03
C VAL A 114 2.42 13.48 10.89
N ILE A 115 3.11 12.40 10.51
CA ILE A 115 2.66 11.43 9.50
C ILE A 115 1.31 10.83 9.90
N VAL A 116 1.15 10.37 11.13
CA VAL A 116 -0.11 9.77 11.62
C VAL A 116 -1.23 10.79 11.58
N ASN A 117 -1.01 12.02 12.10
CA ASN A 117 -1.98 13.11 12.01
C ASN A 117 -2.38 13.40 10.55
N PHE A 118 -1.40 13.43 9.64
CA PHE A 118 -1.64 13.71 8.24
C PHE A 118 -2.45 12.59 7.56
N LEU A 119 -2.15 11.34 7.87
CA LEU A 119 -2.89 10.18 7.34
C LEU A 119 -4.35 10.18 7.79
N ILE A 120 -4.60 10.45 9.07
CA ILE A 120 -5.96 10.51 9.62
C ILE A 120 -6.73 11.69 9.02
N ASN A 121 -6.08 12.86 8.89
CA ASN A 121 -6.73 14.05 8.34
C ASN A 121 -7.05 13.93 6.85
N SER A 122 -6.16 13.33 6.06
CA SER A 122 -6.25 13.34 4.60
C SER A 122 -6.71 12.03 3.97
N GLY A 123 -6.68 10.92 4.68
CA GLY A 123 -6.96 9.59 4.14
C GLY A 123 -6.05 9.17 2.97
N CYS A 124 -4.89 9.79 2.81
CA CYS A 124 -4.03 9.52 1.67
C CYS A 124 -3.38 8.12 1.75
N ARG A 125 -3.02 7.57 0.58
CA ARG A 125 -2.34 6.27 0.54
C ARG A 125 -0.88 6.38 0.95
N ALA A 126 -0.33 5.32 1.56
CA ALA A 126 1.08 5.26 1.96
C ALA A 126 2.06 5.56 0.81
N GLY A 127 1.76 5.11 -0.42
CA GLY A 127 2.58 5.45 -1.59
C GLY A 127 2.51 6.93 -1.98
N THR A 128 1.42 7.62 -1.68
CA THR A 128 1.25 9.05 -1.96
C THR A 128 2.03 9.90 -0.95
N ILE A 129 1.88 9.62 0.36
CA ILE A 129 2.51 10.44 1.42
C ILE A 129 4.04 10.48 1.29
N ARG A 130 4.67 9.39 0.87
CA ARG A 130 6.14 9.31 0.70
C ARG A 130 6.68 10.24 -0.38
N ASN A 131 5.87 10.59 -1.36
CA ASN A 131 6.26 11.38 -2.52
C ASN A 131 5.90 12.87 -2.40
N ILE A 132 5.28 13.29 -1.29
CA ILE A 132 4.95 14.70 -1.07
C ILE A 132 6.25 15.48 -0.84
N GLN A 133 6.40 16.60 -1.55
CA GLN A 133 7.51 17.53 -1.39
C GLN A 133 7.06 18.80 -0.64
N ASN A 134 8.00 19.58 -0.11
CA ASN A 134 7.69 20.82 0.60
C ASN A 134 6.85 21.78 -0.27
N ARG A 135 7.17 21.89 -1.56
CA ARG A 135 6.42 22.73 -2.54
C ARG A 135 4.98 22.27 -2.80
N ASP A 136 4.62 21.08 -2.42
CA ASP A 136 3.27 20.56 -2.62
C ASP A 136 2.29 21.01 -1.53
N VAL A 137 2.80 21.63 -0.46
CA VAL A 137 2.01 22.14 0.66
C VAL A 137 1.84 23.64 0.54
N SER A 138 0.61 24.11 0.38
CA SER A 138 0.24 25.53 0.52
C SER A 138 -0.41 25.73 1.88
N LEU A 139 0.33 26.34 2.82
CA LEU A 139 -0.19 26.66 4.16
C LEU A 139 -1.19 27.81 4.11
N SER A 140 -1.02 28.78 3.20
CA SER A 140 -1.94 29.92 2.98
C SER A 140 -3.30 29.44 2.51
N ASP A 141 -3.32 28.53 1.53
CA ASP A 141 -4.55 28.00 0.94
C ASP A 141 -5.08 26.78 1.71
N LYS A 142 -4.32 26.31 2.73
CA LYS A 142 -4.61 25.09 3.49
C LYS A 142 -4.88 23.89 2.58
N ARG A 143 -3.97 23.63 1.66
CA ARG A 143 -4.09 22.55 0.66
C ARG A 143 -2.76 21.81 0.50
N VAL A 144 -2.86 20.56 0.09
CA VAL A 144 -1.73 19.76 -0.35
C VAL A 144 -2.02 19.18 -1.73
N ILE A 145 -1.01 19.15 -2.60
CA ILE A 145 -1.10 18.60 -3.95
C ILE A 145 -0.43 17.23 -3.98
N TYR A 146 -1.17 16.20 -4.37
CA TYR A 146 -0.62 14.87 -4.60
C TYR A 146 -0.26 14.72 -6.08
N ARG A 147 1.05 14.76 -6.39
CA ARG A 147 1.56 14.57 -7.76
C ARG A 147 1.67 13.10 -8.13
N HIS A 148 1.96 12.24 -7.15
CA HIS A 148 2.13 10.81 -7.32
C HIS A 148 0.95 10.05 -6.71
N THR A 149 -0.05 9.79 -7.54
CA THR A 149 -1.23 9.00 -7.15
C THR A 149 -1.25 7.68 -7.93
N LYS A 150 -1.98 6.67 -7.42
CA LYS A 150 -2.11 5.37 -8.09
C LYS A 150 -2.69 5.48 -9.51
N THR A 151 -3.47 6.52 -9.77
CA THR A 151 -4.12 6.76 -11.08
C THR A 151 -3.34 7.71 -11.97
N GLY A 152 -2.20 8.24 -11.52
CA GLY A 152 -1.40 9.23 -12.24
C GLY A 152 -2.03 10.63 -12.32
N LYS A 153 -3.23 10.85 -11.74
CA LYS A 153 -3.89 12.15 -11.77
C LYS A 153 -3.46 13.01 -10.59
N LEU A 154 -3.19 14.30 -10.86
CA LEU A 154 -2.99 15.30 -9.81
C LEU A 154 -4.26 15.41 -8.95
N GLN A 155 -4.06 15.44 -7.63
CA GLN A 155 -5.16 15.61 -6.69
C GLN A 155 -4.82 16.70 -5.69
N SER A 156 -5.68 17.69 -5.56
CA SER A 156 -5.56 18.76 -4.53
C SER A 156 -6.53 18.45 -3.39
N VAL A 157 -5.99 18.35 -2.18
CA VAL A 157 -6.74 17.95 -0.98
C VAL A 157 -6.69 19.10 0.04
N PRO A 158 -7.83 19.50 0.63
CA PRO A 158 -7.86 20.51 1.67
C PRO A 158 -7.26 19.96 2.99
N LEU A 159 -6.66 20.85 3.75
CA LEU A 159 -6.16 20.60 5.10
C LEU A 159 -7.07 21.32 6.11
N CYS A 160 -7.43 20.66 7.20
CA CYS A 160 -8.07 21.37 8.30
C CYS A 160 -7.08 22.35 8.96
N SER A 161 -7.61 23.34 9.66
CA SER A 161 -6.78 24.40 10.30
C SER A 161 -5.78 23.82 11.31
N GLN A 162 -6.15 22.77 12.02
CA GLN A 162 -5.28 22.04 12.94
C GLN A 162 -4.08 21.41 12.20
N MET A 163 -4.36 20.69 11.09
CA MET A 163 -3.31 20.03 10.31
C MET A 163 -2.38 21.06 9.66
N ALA A 164 -2.90 22.19 9.19
CA ALA A 164 -2.09 23.27 8.65
C ALA A 164 -1.12 23.86 9.70
N LYS A 165 -1.56 23.99 10.97
CA LYS A 165 -0.69 24.41 12.09
C LYS A 165 0.41 23.39 12.38
N ILE A 166 0.05 22.08 12.44
CA ILE A 166 1.01 21.00 12.66
C ILE A 166 2.06 20.97 11.55
N LEU A 167 1.64 21.10 10.29
CA LEU A 167 2.56 21.13 9.15
C LEU A 167 3.45 22.37 9.16
N SER A 168 2.92 23.54 9.53
CA SER A 168 3.72 24.77 9.66
C SER A 168 4.85 24.60 10.67
N GLU A 169 4.55 24.05 11.85
CA GLU A 169 5.55 23.77 12.88
C GLU A 169 6.56 22.72 12.39
N TYR A 170 6.09 21.63 11.82
CA TYR A 170 6.94 20.56 11.31
C TYR A 170 7.89 21.04 10.20
N MET A 171 7.37 21.79 9.22
CA MET A 171 8.18 22.33 8.12
C MET A 171 9.24 23.31 8.61
N SER A 172 8.98 24.07 9.68
CA SER A 172 9.98 24.93 10.33
C SER A 172 11.11 24.13 10.96
N ILE A 173 10.80 22.99 11.59
CA ILE A 173 11.79 22.08 12.19
C ILE A 173 12.56 21.32 11.11
N ARG A 174 11.84 20.81 10.11
CA ARG A 174 12.42 20.01 9.03
C ARG A 174 13.32 20.87 8.12
N GLY A 175 12.92 22.10 7.82
CA GLY A 175 13.61 22.97 6.87
C GLY A 175 13.64 22.41 5.44
N GLY A 176 14.70 22.76 4.71
CA GLY A 176 15.01 22.21 3.39
C GLY A 176 14.41 23.01 2.22
N ALA A 177 14.77 22.60 0.99
CA ALA A 177 14.34 23.21 -0.25
C ALA A 177 12.89 22.81 -0.64
N PRO A 178 12.25 23.54 -1.56
CA PRO A 178 10.91 23.20 -2.05
C PRO A 178 10.79 21.80 -2.64
N GLU A 179 11.84 21.29 -3.27
CA GLU A 179 11.91 19.99 -3.93
C GLU A 179 12.17 18.82 -2.98
N ASP A 180 12.55 19.10 -1.74
CA ASP A 180 12.82 18.07 -0.75
C ASP A 180 11.54 17.38 -0.30
N TYR A 181 11.66 16.09 0.03
CA TYR A 181 10.52 15.32 0.55
C TYR A 181 10.03 15.88 1.88
N LEU A 182 8.71 16.11 1.98
CA LEU A 182 8.09 16.59 3.20
C LEU A 182 8.37 15.64 4.37
N PHE A 183 8.12 14.35 4.17
CA PHE A 183 8.38 13.28 5.15
C PHE A 183 9.63 12.50 4.73
N CYS A 184 10.76 12.85 5.30
CA CYS A 184 12.06 12.32 4.93
C CYS A 184 12.71 11.48 6.03
N THR A 185 13.77 10.75 5.69
CA THR A 185 14.70 10.17 6.65
C THR A 185 15.48 11.26 7.40
N VAL A 186 16.28 10.90 8.41
CA VAL A 186 17.18 11.86 9.09
C VAL A 186 18.23 12.46 8.14
N TYR A 187 18.47 11.84 7.00
CA TYR A 187 19.39 12.31 5.96
C TYR A 187 18.70 13.14 4.87
N GLY A 188 17.42 13.47 5.01
CA GLY A 188 16.66 14.22 4.02
C GLY A 188 16.10 13.40 2.85
N GLU A 189 16.37 12.09 2.79
CA GLU A 189 15.96 11.21 1.70
C GLU A 189 14.51 10.76 1.82
N MET A 190 13.94 10.26 0.71
CA MET A 190 12.61 9.66 0.70
C MET A 190 12.54 8.44 1.63
N MET A 191 11.54 8.37 2.47
CA MET A 191 11.29 7.18 3.30
C MET A 191 10.99 5.96 2.44
N SER A 192 11.59 4.81 2.75
CA SER A 192 11.20 3.54 2.13
C SER A 192 9.79 3.10 2.57
N GLU A 193 9.15 2.18 1.83
CA GLU A 193 7.85 1.62 2.22
C GLU A 193 7.92 0.96 3.61
N ASN A 194 9.03 0.26 3.89
CA ASN A 194 9.26 -0.37 5.18
C ASN A 194 9.45 0.66 6.29
N ALA A 195 10.24 1.72 6.05
CA ALA A 195 10.45 2.78 7.03
C ALA A 195 9.14 3.47 7.42
N LEU A 196 8.28 3.79 6.44
CA LEU A 196 6.96 4.36 6.70
C LEU A 196 6.05 3.37 7.45
N SER A 197 6.05 2.09 7.06
CA SER A 197 5.27 1.06 7.75
C SER A 197 5.70 0.90 9.20
N CYS A 198 7.01 0.89 9.47
CA CYS A 198 7.55 0.84 10.84
C CYS A 198 7.20 2.10 11.64
N ALA A 199 7.24 3.29 11.00
CA ALA A 199 6.85 4.54 11.63
C ALA A 199 5.40 4.51 12.11
N ILE A 200 4.47 4.00 11.27
CA ILE A 200 3.05 3.90 11.62
C ILE A 200 2.80 2.81 12.67
N LYS A 201 3.47 1.65 12.56
CA LYS A 201 3.30 0.54 13.51
C LYS A 201 3.70 0.85 14.94
N LYS A 202 4.54 1.87 15.18
CA LYS A 202 4.88 2.32 16.54
C LYS A 202 3.69 2.92 17.29
N TYR A 203 2.59 3.21 16.59
CA TYR A 203 1.36 3.77 17.14
C TYR A 203 0.21 2.74 17.24
N ASN A 204 0.48 1.44 17.00
CA ASN A 204 -0.49 0.34 17.15
C ASN A 204 -0.27 -0.42 18.45
#